data_39f9eb557454196b3f1f6e24b951e9f2
#
_entry.id   39f9eb557454196b3f1f6e24b951e9f2
#
_cell.length_a   1.000
_cell.length_b   1.000
_cell.length_c   1.000
_cell.angle_alpha   90.00
_cell.angle_beta   90.00
_cell.angle_gamma   90.00
#
_symmetry.space_group_name_H-M   'P 1'
#
loop_
_entity.id
_entity.type
_entity.pdbx_description
1 polymer ?
#
loop_
_entity_poly.entity_id
_entity_poly.type
_entity_poly.pdbx_seq_one_letter_code
_entity_poly.pdbx_strand_id
1 'polypeptide(L)'
;VKACRLENGEIDWTGLDVYIGVDLAETTDNCAVVMVAYVDGVVYCEPLAFIPEARTDEKSATERVDYRHFIKQMQCVACGDRVVDYAVIEEYVMKIEEQYGVKIIDIGYDRRNAMSSAQKWERAGYNVTEVEQHSRTLHAPTKLLKECILNHQFLYKANELYEINYQNAKCTEDTNKNKYVNKKRSAGKVDMVVATIIAVYIMQQHEIFDTGLDWGIQTA
;
A
#
# COMPACT_ATOMS: atom_id res chain seq x y z
N VAL A 1 10.29 10.18 -3.14
CA VAL A 1 9.79 9.05 -3.93
C VAL A 1 9.89 9.30 -5.43
N LYS A 2 9.65 10.51 -5.94
CA LYS A 2 9.68 10.82 -7.40
C LYS A 2 10.92 10.32 -8.13
N ALA A 3 12.09 10.34 -7.51
CA ALA A 3 13.32 9.81 -8.07
C ALA A 3 13.32 8.29 -8.29
N CYS A 4 12.32 7.60 -7.76
CA CYS A 4 12.10 6.15 -7.89
C CYS A 4 11.05 5.79 -8.94
N ARG A 5 10.49 6.80 -9.64
CA ARG A 5 9.53 6.60 -10.73
C ARG A 5 10.23 6.04 -11.95
N LEU A 6 9.67 5.00 -12.53
CA LEU A 6 10.08 4.53 -13.85
C LEU A 6 9.65 5.57 -14.91
N GLU A 7 10.61 6.19 -15.59
CA GLU A 7 10.32 7.21 -16.59
C GLU A 7 9.79 6.61 -17.89
N ASN A 8 10.33 5.47 -18.27
CA ASN A 8 9.92 4.76 -19.49
C ASN A 8 9.98 3.27 -19.22
N GLY A 9 8.83 2.64 -19.13
CA GLY A 9 8.75 1.19 -18.95
C GLY A 9 7.60 0.76 -18.07
N GLU A 10 7.27 -0.48 -18.24
CA GLU A 10 6.34 -1.20 -17.37
C GLU A 10 7.15 -2.19 -16.53
N ILE A 11 6.66 -2.48 -15.35
CA ILE A 11 7.20 -3.55 -14.53
C ILE A 11 6.66 -4.85 -15.12
N ASP A 12 7.55 -5.76 -15.48
CA ASP A 12 7.15 -7.12 -15.82
C ASP A 12 6.90 -7.90 -14.52
N TRP A 13 5.64 -8.06 -14.19
CA TRP A 13 5.20 -8.77 -13.00
C TRP A 13 5.16 -10.29 -13.18
N THR A 14 5.26 -10.80 -14.42
CA THR A 14 5.01 -12.20 -14.75
C THR A 14 5.89 -13.16 -13.94
N GLY A 15 5.24 -14.05 -13.21
CA GLY A 15 5.91 -15.09 -12.42
C GLY A 15 6.49 -14.62 -11.09
N LEU A 16 6.29 -13.37 -10.70
CA LEU A 16 6.80 -12.86 -9.43
C LEU A 16 5.92 -13.28 -8.25
N ASP A 17 6.56 -13.54 -7.12
CA ASP A 17 5.92 -13.61 -5.82
C ASP A 17 5.64 -12.18 -5.32
N VAL A 18 4.39 -11.93 -4.88
CA VAL A 18 3.97 -10.59 -4.46
C VAL A 18 3.30 -10.59 -3.08
N TYR A 19 3.39 -9.45 -2.44
CA TYR A 19 2.85 -9.16 -1.12
C TYR A 19 1.87 -7.99 -1.25
N ILE A 20 0.67 -8.16 -0.70
CA ILE A 20 -0.40 -7.18 -0.82
C ILE A 20 -0.56 -6.44 0.51
N GLY A 21 -0.62 -5.13 0.47
CA GLY A 21 -1.00 -4.30 1.62
C GLY A 21 -2.34 -3.63 1.37
N VAL A 22 -3.24 -3.73 2.33
CA VAL A 22 -4.59 -3.18 2.23
C VAL A 22 -4.86 -2.24 3.40
N ASP A 23 -5.25 -1.00 3.06
CA ASP A 23 -5.72 0.01 4.01
C ASP A 23 -7.15 0.40 3.67
N LEU A 24 -8.13 -0.12 4.44
CA LEU A 24 -9.54 0.17 4.25
C LEU A 24 -10.00 1.25 5.24
N ALA A 25 -10.88 2.12 4.78
CA ALA A 25 -11.47 3.18 5.58
C ALA A 25 -12.93 2.86 5.94
N GLU A 26 -13.31 3.19 7.16
CA GLU A 26 -14.61 2.84 7.74
C GLU A 26 -15.81 3.57 7.11
N THR A 27 -15.59 4.74 6.51
CA THR A 27 -16.69 5.59 6.04
C THR A 27 -16.37 6.27 4.71
N THR A 28 -16.28 7.59 4.72
CA THR A 28 -16.17 8.44 3.54
C THR A 28 -14.73 8.65 3.08
N ASP A 29 -13.79 7.92 3.65
CA ASP A 29 -12.37 8.06 3.37
C ASP A 29 -11.93 7.21 2.17
N ASN A 30 -10.68 7.40 1.76
CA ASN A 30 -10.10 6.61 0.69
C ASN A 30 -9.66 5.25 1.21
N CYS A 31 -9.71 4.24 0.36
CA CYS A 31 -9.06 2.97 0.57
C CYS A 31 -7.88 2.82 -0.39
N ALA A 32 -6.96 1.94 -0.06
CA ALA A 32 -5.82 1.65 -0.92
C ALA A 32 -5.46 0.16 -0.90
N VAL A 33 -5.05 -0.35 -2.05
CA VAL A 33 -4.41 -1.65 -2.22
C VAL A 33 -3.06 -1.39 -2.87
N VAL A 34 -2.01 -1.98 -2.31
CA VAL A 34 -0.66 -1.87 -2.86
C VAL A 34 -0.05 -3.26 -2.98
N MET A 35 0.41 -3.58 -4.16
CA MET A 35 1.16 -4.79 -4.46
C MET A 35 2.65 -4.46 -4.46
N VAL A 36 3.48 -5.27 -3.81
CA VAL A 36 4.93 -5.18 -3.89
C VAL A 36 5.54 -6.53 -4.22
N ALA A 37 6.66 -6.51 -4.95
CA ALA A 37 7.56 -7.64 -5.15
C ALA A 37 8.98 -7.24 -4.75
N TYR A 38 9.78 -8.21 -4.32
CA TYR A 38 11.19 -8.01 -4.02
C TYR A 38 12.03 -8.87 -4.95
N VAL A 39 12.83 -8.22 -5.80
CA VAL A 39 13.66 -8.91 -6.78
C VAL A 39 15.05 -8.27 -6.80
N ASP A 40 16.08 -9.07 -6.58
CA ASP A 40 17.50 -8.66 -6.67
C ASP A 40 17.84 -7.37 -5.86
N GLY A 41 17.26 -7.21 -4.68
CA GLY A 41 17.52 -6.07 -3.82
C GLY A 41 16.65 -4.84 -4.12
N VAL A 42 15.70 -4.95 -5.04
CA VAL A 42 14.79 -3.86 -5.43
C VAL A 42 13.35 -4.21 -5.08
N VAL A 43 12.66 -3.27 -4.48
CA VAL A 43 11.20 -3.35 -4.23
C VAL A 43 10.45 -2.73 -5.40
N TYR A 44 9.67 -3.51 -6.11
CA TYR A 44 8.74 -3.05 -7.13
C TYR A 44 7.37 -2.81 -6.50
N CYS A 45 6.66 -1.78 -6.94
CA CYS A 45 5.41 -1.36 -6.32
C CYS A 45 4.34 -0.97 -7.33
N GLU A 46 3.11 -1.49 -7.15
CA GLU A 46 1.91 -1.14 -7.92
C GLU A 46 0.82 -0.67 -6.96
N PRO A 47 0.60 0.64 -6.83
CA PRO A 47 -0.39 1.21 -5.94
C PRO A 47 -1.70 1.54 -6.64
N LEU A 48 -2.84 1.26 -6.00
CA LEU A 48 -4.17 1.65 -6.48
C LEU A 48 -5.01 2.22 -5.33
N ALA A 49 -5.64 3.37 -5.57
CA ALA A 49 -6.57 3.99 -4.64
C ALA A 49 -8.03 3.66 -5.00
N PHE A 50 -8.93 3.67 -4.01
CA PHE A 50 -10.37 3.54 -4.18
C PHE A 50 -11.08 4.65 -3.43
N ILE A 51 -12.07 5.28 -4.08
CA ILE A 51 -12.84 6.39 -3.49
C ILE A 51 -14.34 6.19 -3.68
N PRO A 52 -15.17 6.77 -2.80
CA PRO A 52 -16.62 6.77 -3.00
C PRO A 52 -17.01 7.55 -4.26
N GLU A 53 -17.75 6.94 -5.18
CA GLU A 53 -18.08 7.54 -6.48
C GLU A 53 -18.89 8.83 -6.34
N ALA A 54 -19.96 8.83 -5.53
CA ALA A 54 -20.82 9.99 -5.34
C ALA A 54 -20.12 11.17 -4.64
N ARG A 55 -18.95 10.96 -4.06
CA ARG A 55 -18.18 11.99 -3.35
C ARG A 55 -16.95 12.48 -4.10
N THR A 56 -16.73 12.02 -5.33
CA THR A 56 -15.54 12.37 -6.11
C THR A 56 -15.32 13.88 -6.22
N ASP A 57 -16.37 14.66 -6.52
CA ASP A 57 -16.24 16.12 -6.68
C ASP A 57 -16.05 16.83 -5.33
N GLU A 58 -16.79 16.43 -4.31
CA GLU A 58 -16.65 16.95 -2.95
C GLU A 58 -15.22 16.73 -2.43
N LYS A 59 -14.70 15.51 -2.61
CA LYS A 59 -13.34 15.16 -2.20
C LYS A 59 -12.30 15.93 -3.01
N SER A 60 -12.50 16.07 -4.31
CA SER A 60 -11.61 16.86 -5.16
C SER A 60 -11.48 18.31 -4.69
N ALA A 61 -12.60 18.94 -4.34
CA ALA A 61 -12.61 20.30 -3.82
C ALA A 61 -11.98 20.41 -2.43
N THR A 62 -12.32 19.51 -1.51
CA THR A 62 -11.88 19.54 -0.11
C THR A 62 -10.39 19.19 0.03
N GLU A 63 -9.94 18.17 -0.67
CA GLU A 63 -8.59 17.65 -0.57
C GLU A 63 -7.63 18.32 -1.59
N ARG A 64 -8.16 19.14 -2.50
CA ARG A 64 -7.41 19.81 -3.58
C ARG A 64 -6.67 18.83 -4.48
N VAL A 65 -7.33 17.74 -4.80
CA VAL A 65 -6.81 16.63 -5.61
C VAL A 65 -7.80 16.37 -6.74
N ASP A 66 -7.39 16.45 -8.00
CA ASP A 66 -8.27 16.15 -9.14
C ASP A 66 -8.50 14.64 -9.30
N TYR A 67 -9.38 14.08 -8.48
CA TYR A 67 -9.70 12.66 -8.53
C TYR A 67 -10.29 12.22 -9.87
N ARG A 68 -11.05 13.09 -10.58
CA ARG A 68 -11.55 12.74 -11.91
C ARG A 68 -10.43 12.52 -12.92
N HIS A 69 -9.36 13.31 -12.83
CA HIS A 69 -8.15 13.11 -13.63
C HIS A 69 -7.50 11.75 -13.30
N PHE A 70 -7.31 11.44 -12.01
CA PHE A 70 -6.66 10.20 -11.59
C PHE A 70 -7.49 8.94 -11.88
N ILE A 71 -8.80 9.03 -11.86
CA ILE A 71 -9.70 7.94 -12.32
C ILE A 71 -9.47 7.67 -13.82
N LYS A 72 -9.41 8.71 -14.65
CA LYS A 72 -9.12 8.57 -16.10
C LYS A 72 -7.74 7.98 -16.37
N GLN A 73 -6.76 8.25 -15.51
CA GLN A 73 -5.41 7.70 -15.57
C GLN A 73 -5.29 6.31 -14.93
N MET A 74 -6.37 5.71 -14.48
CA MET A 74 -6.41 4.40 -13.80
C MET A 74 -5.53 4.35 -12.52
N GLN A 75 -5.28 5.49 -11.89
CA GLN A 75 -4.57 5.60 -10.61
C GLN A 75 -5.52 5.54 -9.41
N CYS A 76 -6.82 5.65 -9.67
CA CYS A 76 -7.87 5.60 -8.68
C CYS A 76 -9.14 4.97 -9.28
N VAL A 77 -9.83 4.16 -8.50
CA VAL A 77 -11.13 3.57 -8.84
C VAL A 77 -12.22 4.27 -8.04
N ALA A 78 -13.23 4.80 -8.73
CA ALA A 78 -14.45 5.28 -8.09
C ALA A 78 -15.43 4.11 -7.97
N CYS A 79 -15.88 3.78 -6.77
CA CYS A 79 -16.78 2.66 -6.54
C CYS A 79 -17.66 2.88 -5.30
N GLY A 80 -18.83 2.22 -5.31
CA GLY A 80 -19.86 2.43 -4.30
C GLY A 80 -20.56 3.78 -4.47
N ASP A 81 -21.34 4.17 -3.48
CA ASP A 81 -22.06 5.46 -3.47
C ASP A 81 -21.32 6.45 -2.56
N ARG A 82 -21.77 6.65 -1.33
CA ARG A 82 -21.16 7.57 -0.35
C ARG A 82 -20.00 6.97 0.41
N VAL A 83 -19.88 5.65 0.39
CA VAL A 83 -18.78 4.87 0.96
C VAL A 83 -18.19 3.97 -0.12
N VAL A 84 -16.94 3.62 -0.01
CA VAL A 84 -16.28 2.70 -0.92
C VAL A 84 -16.95 1.33 -0.83
N ASP A 85 -17.26 0.73 -1.97
CA ASP A 85 -17.75 -0.64 -2.03
C ASP A 85 -16.58 -1.63 -1.85
N TYR A 86 -16.53 -2.26 -0.70
CA TYR A 86 -15.47 -3.24 -0.41
C TYR A 86 -15.51 -4.47 -1.31
N ALA A 87 -16.68 -4.82 -1.87
CA ALA A 87 -16.76 -5.93 -2.81
C ALA A 87 -15.91 -5.70 -4.06
N VAL A 88 -15.80 -4.44 -4.52
CA VAL A 88 -14.93 -4.07 -5.64
C VAL A 88 -13.46 -4.25 -5.28
N ILE A 89 -13.05 -3.88 -4.06
CA ILE A 89 -11.68 -4.09 -3.58
C ILE A 89 -11.36 -5.58 -3.44
N GLU A 90 -12.30 -6.34 -2.86
CA GLU A 90 -12.16 -7.78 -2.66
C GLU A 90 -11.99 -8.50 -3.99
N GLU A 91 -12.81 -8.15 -4.98
CA GLU A 91 -12.72 -8.69 -6.34
C GLU A 91 -11.40 -8.28 -7.03
N TYR A 92 -10.98 -7.03 -6.88
CA TYR A 92 -9.69 -6.57 -7.42
C TYR A 92 -8.53 -7.40 -6.89
N VAL A 93 -8.46 -7.60 -5.56
CA VAL A 93 -7.39 -8.40 -4.93
C VAL A 93 -7.40 -9.83 -5.45
N MET A 94 -8.57 -10.46 -5.58
CA MET A 94 -8.71 -11.84 -6.11
C MET A 94 -8.35 -11.96 -7.60
N LYS A 95 -8.34 -10.87 -8.36
CA LYS A 95 -7.96 -10.85 -9.78
C LYS A 95 -6.50 -10.49 -10.04
N ILE A 96 -5.75 -10.08 -9.03
CA ILE A 96 -4.35 -9.66 -9.18
C ILE A 96 -3.49 -10.76 -9.82
N GLU A 97 -3.64 -12.02 -9.37
CA GLU A 97 -2.85 -13.13 -9.92
C GLU A 97 -3.12 -13.33 -11.42
N GLU A 98 -4.36 -13.31 -11.83
CA GLU A 98 -4.74 -13.44 -13.25
C GLU A 98 -4.31 -12.21 -14.06
N GLN A 99 -4.52 -11.01 -13.53
CA GLN A 99 -4.27 -9.75 -14.23
C GLN A 99 -2.78 -9.50 -14.48
N TYR A 100 -1.93 -9.82 -13.51
CA TYR A 100 -0.50 -9.52 -13.55
C TYR A 100 0.38 -10.77 -13.79
N GLY A 101 -0.20 -11.98 -13.77
CA GLY A 101 0.56 -13.22 -13.90
C GLY A 101 1.46 -13.50 -12.69
N VAL A 102 1.09 -13.04 -11.51
CA VAL A 102 1.86 -13.15 -10.26
C VAL A 102 1.30 -14.24 -9.35
N LYS A 103 2.03 -14.51 -8.26
CA LYS A 103 1.56 -15.32 -7.15
C LYS A 103 1.47 -14.46 -5.88
N ILE A 104 0.28 -14.36 -5.29
CA ILE A 104 0.10 -13.69 -4.01
C ILE A 104 0.60 -14.62 -2.89
N ILE A 105 1.62 -14.19 -2.17
CA ILE A 105 2.18 -14.93 -1.03
C ILE A 105 1.38 -14.65 0.24
N ASP A 106 1.05 -13.36 0.49
CA ASP A 106 0.32 -12.97 1.68
C ASP A 106 -0.36 -11.61 1.49
N ILE A 107 -1.49 -11.39 2.18
CA ILE A 107 -2.27 -10.15 2.17
C ILE A 107 -2.26 -9.55 3.57
N GLY A 108 -1.54 -8.44 3.75
CA GLY A 108 -1.52 -7.68 4.99
C GLY A 108 -2.70 -6.71 5.09
N TYR A 109 -3.31 -6.62 6.27
CA TYR A 109 -4.46 -5.74 6.49
C TYR A 109 -4.51 -5.16 7.92
N ASP A 110 -5.17 -3.99 8.07
CA ASP A 110 -5.55 -3.46 9.38
C ASP A 110 -6.88 -4.07 9.85
N ARG A 111 -6.86 -4.71 11.03
CA ARG A 111 -8.01 -5.37 11.63
C ARG A 111 -9.27 -4.52 11.71
N ARG A 112 -9.13 -3.22 11.98
CA ARG A 112 -10.28 -2.35 12.29
C ARG A 112 -11.34 -2.39 11.21
N ASN A 113 -10.94 -2.32 9.93
CA ASN A 113 -11.88 -2.15 8.83
C ASN A 113 -11.88 -3.32 7.84
N ALA A 114 -10.82 -4.14 7.81
CA ALA A 114 -10.63 -5.15 6.78
C ALA A 114 -10.91 -6.58 7.24
N MET A 115 -11.36 -6.81 8.48
CA MET A 115 -11.61 -8.17 9.02
C MET A 115 -12.57 -8.99 8.13
N SER A 116 -13.66 -8.39 7.68
CA SER A 116 -14.65 -9.07 6.84
C SER A 116 -14.08 -9.45 5.47
N SER A 117 -13.31 -8.55 4.87
CA SER A 117 -12.64 -8.77 3.58
C SER A 117 -11.52 -9.80 3.71
N ALA A 118 -10.73 -9.75 4.79
CA ALA A 118 -9.70 -10.73 5.10
C ALA A 118 -10.28 -12.16 5.19
N GLN A 119 -11.41 -12.34 5.87
CA GLN A 119 -12.08 -13.64 5.95
C GLN A 119 -12.56 -14.16 4.57
N LYS A 120 -12.91 -13.27 3.64
CA LYS A 120 -13.28 -13.68 2.28
C LYS A 120 -12.06 -14.14 1.50
N TRP A 121 -10.94 -13.42 1.59
CA TRP A 121 -9.67 -13.81 0.94
C TRP A 121 -9.14 -15.12 1.52
N GLU A 122 -9.21 -15.31 2.85
CA GLU A 122 -8.83 -16.56 3.50
C GLU A 122 -9.68 -17.75 3.02
N ARG A 123 -11.00 -17.56 2.90
CA ARG A 123 -11.90 -18.58 2.33
C ARG A 123 -11.63 -18.86 0.85
N ALA A 124 -11.11 -17.91 0.12
CA ALA A 124 -10.69 -18.06 -1.27
C ALA A 124 -9.32 -18.76 -1.39
N GLY A 125 -8.63 -19.02 -0.26
CA GLY A 125 -7.37 -19.77 -0.22
C GLY A 125 -6.12 -18.92 -0.10
N TYR A 126 -6.25 -17.59 0.07
CA TYR A 126 -5.10 -16.70 0.30
C TYR A 126 -4.64 -16.72 1.76
N ASN A 127 -3.34 -16.58 1.96
CA ASN A 127 -2.82 -16.21 3.27
C ASN A 127 -3.19 -14.77 3.58
N VAL A 128 -3.59 -14.50 4.83
CA VAL A 128 -3.93 -13.16 5.28
C VAL A 128 -3.29 -12.90 6.64
N THR A 129 -2.63 -11.76 6.79
CA THR A 129 -1.91 -11.40 8.02
C THR A 129 -2.39 -10.07 8.57
N GLU A 130 -2.83 -10.07 9.82
CA GLU A 130 -3.16 -8.84 10.54
C GLU A 130 -1.89 -8.03 10.84
N VAL A 131 -1.89 -6.76 10.47
CA VAL A 131 -0.79 -5.83 10.73
C VAL A 131 -1.26 -4.77 11.72
N GLU A 132 -0.79 -4.87 12.96
CA GLU A 132 -1.13 -3.90 14.00
C GLU A 132 -0.65 -2.50 13.60
N GLN A 133 -1.57 -1.52 13.64
CA GLN A 133 -1.28 -0.10 13.35
C GLN A 133 -0.63 0.60 14.56
N HIS A 134 0.39 -0.04 15.12
CA HIS A 134 1.16 0.47 16.25
C HIS A 134 2.56 0.89 15.83
N SER A 135 3.10 1.95 16.43
CA SER A 135 4.43 2.49 16.11
C SER A 135 5.54 1.44 16.15
N ARG A 136 5.50 0.51 17.12
CA ARG A 136 6.49 -0.57 17.25
C ARG A 136 6.46 -1.53 16.07
N THR A 137 5.26 -1.90 15.60
CA THR A 137 5.07 -2.81 14.45
C THR A 137 5.49 -2.12 13.15
N LEU A 138 5.08 -0.85 12.98
CA LEU A 138 5.30 -0.11 11.73
C LEU A 138 6.70 0.53 11.63
N HIS A 139 7.51 0.52 12.69
CA HIS A 139 8.84 1.13 12.67
C HIS A 139 9.78 0.50 11.64
N ALA A 140 9.96 -0.81 11.70
CA ALA A 140 10.87 -1.54 10.83
C ALA A 140 10.50 -1.39 9.33
N PRO A 141 9.25 -1.67 8.89
CA PRO A 141 8.87 -1.49 7.49
C PRO A 141 8.91 -0.02 7.03
N THR A 142 8.60 0.94 7.90
CA THR A 142 8.73 2.38 7.56
C THR A 142 10.19 2.77 7.35
N LYS A 143 11.11 2.24 8.17
CA LYS A 143 12.55 2.47 8.03
C LYS A 143 13.07 1.85 6.74
N LEU A 144 12.76 0.57 6.50
CA LEU A 144 13.15 -0.16 5.30
C LEU A 144 12.66 0.56 4.03
N LEU A 145 11.37 0.87 3.95
CA LEU A 145 10.81 1.61 2.81
C LEU A 145 11.54 2.93 2.55
N LYS A 146 11.83 3.68 3.61
CA LYS A 146 12.59 4.93 3.49
C LYS A 146 14.00 4.69 2.96
N GLU A 147 14.69 3.67 3.43
CA GLU A 147 16.04 3.31 2.98
C GLU A 147 16.02 2.88 1.50
N CYS A 148 15.08 2.02 1.11
CA CYS A 148 14.90 1.63 -0.29
C CYS A 148 14.65 2.85 -1.20
N ILE A 149 13.82 3.80 -0.77
CA ILE A 149 13.56 5.03 -1.53
C ILE A 149 14.84 5.89 -1.66
N LEU A 150 15.61 6.06 -0.57
CA LEU A 150 16.83 6.88 -0.58
C LEU A 150 17.94 6.25 -1.41
N ASN A 151 18.01 4.93 -1.45
CA ASN A 151 19.01 4.16 -2.20
C ASN A 151 18.58 3.84 -3.64
N HIS A 152 17.44 4.37 -4.11
CA HIS A 152 16.86 4.04 -5.42
C HIS A 152 16.60 2.54 -5.63
N GLN A 153 16.32 1.82 -4.56
CA GLN A 153 15.94 0.40 -4.52
C GLN A 153 14.42 0.22 -4.37
N PHE A 154 13.65 1.22 -4.71
CA PHE A 154 12.19 1.22 -4.74
C PHE A 154 11.73 1.77 -6.07
N LEU A 155 10.98 1.00 -6.85
CA LEU A 155 10.55 1.38 -8.19
C LEU A 155 9.03 1.22 -8.34
N TYR A 156 8.40 2.19 -9.01
CA TYR A 156 6.96 2.15 -9.31
C TYR A 156 6.68 2.80 -10.67
N LYS A 157 5.61 2.35 -11.34
CA LYS A 157 5.10 2.98 -12.55
C LYS A 157 4.55 4.36 -12.22
N ALA A 158 4.75 5.33 -13.10
CA ALA A 158 4.31 6.72 -12.91
C ALA A 158 2.87 6.81 -12.35
N ASN A 159 2.73 7.30 -11.12
CA ASN A 159 1.46 7.47 -10.43
C ASN A 159 1.50 8.76 -9.59
N GLU A 160 0.90 9.83 -10.14
CA GLU A 160 0.93 11.14 -9.49
C GLU A 160 0.10 11.17 -8.20
N LEU A 161 -1.01 10.43 -8.13
CA LEU A 161 -1.80 10.35 -6.92
C LEU A 161 -1.00 9.70 -5.77
N TYR A 162 -0.20 8.69 -6.09
CA TYR A 162 0.72 8.05 -5.15
C TYR A 162 1.77 9.04 -4.64
N GLU A 163 2.34 9.83 -5.54
CA GLU A 163 3.32 10.86 -5.18
C GLU A 163 2.72 11.95 -4.26
N ILE A 164 1.46 12.35 -4.49
CA ILE A 164 0.73 13.25 -3.60
C ILE A 164 0.58 12.64 -2.20
N ASN A 165 0.27 11.34 -2.10
CA ASN A 165 0.21 10.64 -0.81
C ASN A 165 1.55 10.70 -0.07
N TYR A 166 2.69 10.52 -0.76
CA TYR A 166 4.02 10.68 -0.15
C TYR A 166 4.32 12.13 0.26
N GLN A 167 3.92 13.12 -0.53
CA GLN A 167 4.10 14.53 -0.17
C GLN A 167 3.31 14.89 1.10
N ASN A 168 2.14 14.29 1.28
CA ASN A 168 1.30 14.49 2.46
C ASN A 168 1.86 13.79 3.70
N ALA A 169 2.60 12.69 3.52
CA ALA A 169 3.00 11.80 4.60
C ALA A 169 3.94 12.47 5.58
N LYS A 170 3.59 12.43 6.85
CA LYS A 170 4.44 12.90 7.96
C LYS A 170 4.80 11.73 8.87
N CYS A 171 6.10 11.43 8.93
CA CYS A 171 6.64 10.52 9.94
C CYS A 171 6.74 11.24 11.28
N THR A 172 6.38 10.54 12.34
CA THR A 172 6.58 10.96 13.73
C THR A 172 7.31 9.88 14.49
N GLU A 173 7.91 10.25 15.61
CA GLU A 173 8.53 9.32 16.54
C GLU A 173 7.67 9.20 17.81
N ASP A 174 7.58 8.00 18.36
CA ASP A 174 7.04 7.79 19.70
C ASP A 174 8.12 8.01 20.77
N THR A 175 7.78 7.79 22.03
CA THR A 175 8.70 7.92 23.17
C THR A 175 9.86 6.94 23.12
N ASN A 176 9.72 5.81 22.41
CA ASN A 176 10.74 4.79 22.20
C ASN A 176 11.55 5.01 20.90
N LYS A 177 11.39 6.16 20.25
CA LYS A 177 12.01 6.54 18.99
C LYS A 177 11.55 5.69 17.78
N ASN A 178 10.43 4.97 17.90
CA ASN A 178 9.85 4.28 16.76
C ASN A 178 9.27 5.29 15.78
N LYS A 179 9.72 5.23 14.53
CA LYS A 179 9.25 6.10 13.44
C LYS A 179 8.11 5.40 12.70
N TYR A 180 7.06 6.14 12.42
CA TYR A 180 5.91 5.65 11.67
C TYR A 180 5.19 6.82 10.97
N VAL A 181 4.44 6.51 9.91
CA VAL A 181 3.58 7.51 9.25
C VAL A 181 2.36 7.77 10.12
N ASN A 182 2.16 9.03 10.50
CA ASN A 182 1.06 9.44 11.35
C ASN A 182 -0.05 10.08 10.52
N LYS A 183 -1.15 9.36 10.25
CA LYS A 183 -2.29 9.86 9.47
C LYS A 183 -2.82 11.20 10.01
N LYS A 184 -2.94 11.36 11.33
CA LYS A 184 -3.49 12.59 11.97
C LYS A 184 -2.60 13.81 11.82
N ARG A 185 -1.30 13.63 11.65
CA ARG A 185 -0.31 14.71 11.49
C ARG A 185 0.08 14.95 10.04
N SER A 186 -0.34 14.11 9.13
CA SER A 186 -0.12 14.25 7.70
C SER A 186 -0.93 15.40 7.12
N ALA A 187 -0.44 15.99 6.03
CA ALA A 187 -1.03 17.18 5.43
C ALA A 187 -2.30 16.88 4.62
N GLY A 188 -2.53 15.61 4.28
CA GLY A 188 -3.67 15.13 3.48
C GLY A 188 -3.72 13.62 3.50
N LYS A 189 -4.31 13.01 2.48
CA LYS A 189 -4.45 11.55 2.38
C LYS A 189 -3.10 10.87 2.22
N VAL A 190 -2.95 9.74 2.91
CA VAL A 190 -1.73 8.93 2.96
C VAL A 190 -2.03 7.42 2.90
N ASP A 191 -3.24 7.06 2.51
CA ASP A 191 -3.74 5.69 2.57
C ASP A 191 -2.89 4.75 1.70
N MET A 192 -2.47 5.22 0.52
CA MET A 192 -1.56 4.46 -0.35
C MET A 192 -0.17 4.25 0.28
N VAL A 193 0.34 5.22 1.05
CA VAL A 193 1.61 5.08 1.78
C VAL A 193 1.48 4.08 2.92
N VAL A 194 0.36 4.12 3.65
CA VAL A 194 0.08 3.15 4.73
C VAL A 194 -0.06 1.74 4.18
N ALA A 195 -0.81 1.56 3.08
CA ALA A 195 -0.92 0.27 2.39
C ALA A 195 0.45 -0.23 1.90
N THR A 196 1.33 0.67 1.40
CA THR A 196 2.71 0.32 1.02
C THR A 196 3.50 -0.19 2.23
N ILE A 197 3.40 0.48 3.38
CA ILE A 197 4.09 0.06 4.61
C ILE A 197 3.59 -1.31 5.08
N ILE A 198 2.29 -1.56 4.96
CA ILE A 198 1.69 -2.88 5.26
C ILE A 198 2.26 -3.95 4.32
N ALA A 199 2.29 -3.71 3.01
CA ALA A 199 2.86 -4.64 2.04
C ALA A 199 4.36 -4.91 2.30
N VAL A 200 5.13 -3.86 2.59
CA VAL A 200 6.57 -3.98 2.94
C VAL A 200 6.75 -4.75 4.25
N TYR A 201 5.86 -4.58 5.24
CA TYR A 201 5.88 -5.37 6.47
C TYR A 201 5.75 -6.86 6.17
N ILE A 202 4.74 -7.25 5.37
CA ILE A 202 4.51 -8.65 4.98
C ILE A 202 5.71 -9.18 4.19
N MET A 203 6.15 -8.46 3.18
CA MET A 203 7.34 -8.79 2.39
C MET A 203 8.55 -9.05 3.31
N GLN A 204 8.81 -8.15 4.25
CA GLN A 204 9.93 -8.26 5.18
C GLN A 204 9.85 -9.52 6.05
N GLN A 205 8.65 -9.92 6.49
CA GLN A 205 8.49 -11.14 7.28
C GLN A 205 8.86 -12.39 6.48
N HIS A 206 8.40 -12.49 5.23
CA HIS A 206 8.68 -13.64 4.38
C HIS A 206 10.12 -13.66 3.89
N GLU A 207 10.66 -12.56 3.37
CA GLU A 207 12.01 -12.49 2.83
C GLU A 207 13.11 -12.70 3.88
N ILE A 208 12.91 -12.23 5.11
CA ILE A 208 13.87 -12.45 6.20
C ILE A 208 13.89 -13.92 6.63
N PHE A 209 12.73 -14.56 6.72
CA PHE A 209 12.64 -15.94 7.15
C PHE A 209 13.13 -16.92 6.08
N ASP A 210 12.85 -16.63 4.80
CA ASP A 210 13.20 -17.56 3.71
C ASP A 210 14.67 -17.45 3.28
N THR A 211 15.27 -16.26 3.34
CA THR A 211 16.62 -16.04 2.79
C THR A 211 17.74 -15.96 3.84
N GLY A 212 17.39 -15.82 5.12
CA GLY A 212 18.37 -15.60 6.19
C GLY A 212 19.16 -14.29 6.02
N LEU A 213 18.70 -13.39 5.18
CA LEU A 213 19.32 -12.08 4.97
C LEU A 213 19.20 -11.25 6.24
N ASP A 214 20.34 -10.96 6.85
CA ASP A 214 20.45 -10.02 7.98
C ASP A 214 20.33 -8.58 7.42
N TRP A 215 19.12 -8.03 7.47
CA TRP A 215 18.86 -6.65 7.05
C TRP A 215 19.42 -5.61 8.02
N GLY A 216 20.40 -6.00 8.86
CA GLY A 216 21.08 -5.08 9.77
C GLY A 216 20.19 -4.47 10.83
N ILE A 217 19.08 -5.11 11.17
CA ILE A 217 18.23 -4.71 12.30
C ILE A 217 18.94 -5.15 13.57
N GLN A 218 19.89 -4.33 14.04
CA GLN A 218 20.36 -4.46 15.40
C GLN A 218 19.19 -4.11 16.33
N THR A 219 18.62 -5.13 16.94
CA THR A 219 17.75 -4.96 18.10
C THR A 219 18.60 -4.43 19.24
N ALA A 220 18.49 -3.13 19.48
CA ALA A 220 19.04 -2.48 20.67
C ALA A 220 18.01 -2.55 21.80
#